data_5156c162bef7f9b175f787d3ff585bb6
#
_entry.id   5156c162bef7f9b175f787d3ff585bb6
#
_cell.length_a   1.000
_cell.length_b   1.000
_cell.length_c   1.000
_cell.angle_alpha   90.00
_cell.angle_beta   90.00
_cell.angle_gamma   90.00
#
_symmetry.space_group_name_H-M   'P 1'
#
loop_
_entity.id
_entity.type
_entity.pdbx_description
1 polymer ?
#
loop_
_entity_poly.entity_id
_entity_poly.type
_entity_poly.pdbx_seq_one_letter_code
_entity_poly.pdbx_strand_id
1 'polypeptide(L)'
;MTDIATTWDVSRGAADWRRSVPEQLIWTDENGNSIVDENGRPVSSQFTPGEGLAIGDDLLTAVLISLFTDAQAGDDDVIQDGSGDPRGWWAAAIGSKIWLRTRSKATPLTLALVKNDIEQALAWLIEDDIAAAIDAETEWTRPGLLGARVIIRRNDGTRRALAFGRVWENA
;
A
#
# COMPACT_ATOMS: atom_id res chain seq x y z
N MET A 1 -15.71 -7.43 -5.28
CA MET A 1 -15.29 -6.19 -5.99
C MET A 1 -13.80 -6.32 -6.19
N THR A 2 -13.30 -6.20 -7.40
CA THR A 2 -11.85 -6.28 -7.68
C THR A 2 -11.27 -4.89 -7.60
N ASP A 3 -10.28 -4.70 -6.75
CA ASP A 3 -9.63 -3.41 -6.52
C ASP A 3 -8.45 -3.20 -7.49
N ILE A 4 -8.00 -1.97 -7.59
CA ILE A 4 -6.90 -1.57 -8.47
C ILE A 4 -5.58 -1.91 -7.79
N ALA A 5 -4.66 -2.55 -8.52
CA ALA A 5 -3.34 -2.88 -7.99
C ALA A 5 -2.53 -1.61 -7.71
N THR A 6 -2.01 -1.52 -6.51
CA THR A 6 -1.05 -0.49 -6.12
C THR A 6 0.35 -1.10 -5.97
N THR A 7 1.37 -0.29 -6.06
CA THR A 7 2.75 -0.66 -5.80
C THR A 7 3.42 0.41 -4.94
N TRP A 8 4.28 -0.02 -4.04
CA TRP A 8 5.07 0.89 -3.22
C TRP A 8 6.47 1.07 -3.82
N ASP A 9 6.84 2.32 -4.10
CA ASP A 9 8.18 2.68 -4.55
C ASP A 9 9.00 3.21 -3.38
N VAL A 10 9.95 2.40 -2.90
CA VAL A 10 10.80 2.73 -1.76
C VAL A 10 11.67 3.97 -2.05
N SER A 11 12.10 4.16 -3.29
CA SER A 11 12.96 5.28 -3.68
C SER A 11 12.26 6.62 -3.65
N ARG A 12 10.96 6.62 -3.96
CA ARG A 12 10.10 7.81 -3.96
C ARG A 12 9.34 8.01 -2.66
N GLY A 13 9.28 6.95 -1.82
CA GLY A 13 8.47 6.95 -0.60
C GLY A 13 6.98 7.16 -0.89
N ALA A 14 6.50 6.67 -2.02
CA ALA A 14 5.14 6.88 -2.49
C ALA A 14 4.52 5.60 -3.05
N ALA A 15 3.21 5.47 -2.89
CA ALA A 15 2.42 4.46 -3.59
C ALA A 15 1.97 5.01 -4.95
N ASP A 16 1.94 4.15 -5.96
CA ASP A 16 1.41 4.48 -7.27
C ASP A 16 0.57 3.31 -7.81
N TRP A 17 -0.30 3.61 -8.76
CA TRP A 17 -1.21 2.63 -9.34
C TRP A 17 -0.49 1.86 -10.45
N ARG A 18 -0.64 0.53 -10.44
CA ARG A 18 -0.07 -0.29 -11.50
C ARG A 18 -0.98 -0.23 -12.72
N ARG A 19 -0.39 0.05 -13.86
CA ARG A 19 -1.07 -0.12 -15.13
C ARG A 19 -1.19 -1.61 -15.47
N SER A 20 -2.31 -1.97 -16.09
CA SER A 20 -2.43 -3.30 -16.70
C SER A 20 -1.38 -3.44 -17.79
N VAL A 21 -0.80 -4.64 -17.88
CA VAL A 21 0.02 -4.99 -19.04
C VAL A 21 -0.93 -5.12 -20.23
N PRO A 22 -0.56 -4.64 -21.43
CA PRO A 22 -1.37 -4.85 -22.63
C PRO A 22 -1.58 -6.35 -22.81
N GLU A 23 -2.81 -6.82 -22.69
CA GLU A 23 -3.15 -8.20 -23.02
C GLU A 23 -3.49 -8.26 -24.52
N GLN A 24 -2.89 -9.22 -25.20
CA GLN A 24 -3.26 -9.53 -26.56
C GLN A 24 -4.49 -10.44 -26.53
N LEU A 25 -5.64 -9.87 -26.87
CA LEU A 25 -6.85 -10.65 -27.02
C LEU A 25 -6.81 -11.40 -28.35
N ILE A 26 -6.78 -12.71 -28.26
CA ILE A 26 -6.91 -13.62 -29.42
C ILE A 26 -8.41 -13.89 -29.61
N TRP A 27 -8.93 -13.60 -30.78
CA TRP A 27 -10.31 -13.90 -31.12
C TRP A 27 -10.49 -15.42 -31.30
N THR A 28 -11.53 -15.96 -30.67
CA THR A 28 -11.89 -17.38 -30.78
C THR A 28 -13.25 -17.57 -31.43
N ASP A 29 -13.43 -18.69 -32.13
CA ASP A 29 -14.72 -19.13 -32.65
C ASP A 29 -15.62 -19.69 -31.52
N GLU A 30 -16.84 -20.08 -31.87
CA GLU A 30 -17.82 -20.68 -30.93
C GLU A 30 -17.34 -21.96 -30.25
N ASN A 31 -16.29 -22.62 -30.78
CA ASN A 31 -15.71 -23.84 -30.25
C ASN A 31 -14.46 -23.57 -29.41
N GLY A 32 -14.07 -22.28 -29.25
CA GLY A 32 -12.88 -21.87 -28.51
C GLY A 32 -11.57 -21.94 -29.29
N ASN A 33 -11.59 -22.19 -30.62
CA ASN A 33 -10.39 -22.19 -31.44
C ASN A 33 -10.03 -20.77 -31.86
N SER A 34 -8.73 -20.46 -31.92
CA SER A 34 -8.26 -19.15 -32.38
C SER A 34 -8.66 -18.91 -33.84
N ILE A 35 -9.31 -17.77 -34.10
CA ILE A 35 -9.56 -17.30 -35.44
C ILE A 35 -8.21 -16.89 -36.04
N VAL A 36 -7.93 -17.37 -37.25
CA VAL A 36 -6.67 -17.06 -37.96
C VAL A 36 -6.96 -16.26 -39.24
N ASP A 37 -5.99 -15.43 -39.61
CA ASP A 37 -6.03 -14.69 -40.88
C ASP A 37 -5.69 -15.61 -42.07
N GLU A 38 -5.70 -15.04 -43.28
CA GLU A 38 -5.35 -15.74 -44.52
C GLU A 38 -3.91 -16.33 -44.53
N ASN A 39 -3.04 -15.90 -43.62
CA ASN A 39 -1.67 -16.37 -43.45
C ASN A 39 -1.51 -17.36 -42.30
N GLY A 40 -2.62 -17.78 -41.68
CA GLY A 40 -2.64 -18.71 -40.56
C GLY A 40 -2.19 -18.09 -39.21
N ARG A 41 -2.16 -16.76 -39.07
CA ARG A 41 -1.81 -16.07 -37.83
C ARG A 41 -3.06 -15.78 -37.03
N PRO A 42 -3.02 -15.95 -35.68
CA PRO A 42 -4.15 -15.63 -34.84
C PRO A 42 -4.56 -14.14 -35.01
N VAL A 43 -5.83 -13.93 -35.25
CA VAL A 43 -6.41 -12.57 -35.26
C VAL A 43 -6.47 -12.09 -33.81
N SER A 44 -5.82 -10.99 -33.52
CA SER A 44 -5.74 -10.44 -32.18
C SER A 44 -5.97 -8.95 -32.17
N SER A 45 -6.55 -8.45 -31.08
CA SER A 45 -6.56 -7.02 -30.79
C SER A 45 -5.61 -6.73 -29.62
N GLN A 46 -4.92 -5.61 -29.68
CA GLN A 46 -4.14 -5.12 -28.56
C GLN A 46 -4.98 -4.09 -27.79
N PHE A 47 -5.03 -4.23 -26.46
CA PHE A 47 -5.47 -3.12 -25.63
C PHE A 47 -4.43 -2.00 -25.71
N THR A 48 -4.91 -0.79 -25.84
CA THR A 48 -4.05 0.39 -25.83
C THR A 48 -3.36 0.51 -24.47
N PRO A 49 -2.03 0.61 -24.41
CA PRO A 49 -1.32 0.77 -23.15
C PRO A 49 -1.82 2.01 -22.41
N GLY A 50 -2.29 1.81 -21.19
CA GLY A 50 -2.70 2.92 -20.33
C GLY A 50 -4.19 3.12 -20.13
N GLU A 51 -5.04 2.36 -20.79
CA GLU A 51 -6.50 2.43 -20.62
C GLU A 51 -7.02 1.59 -19.44
N GLY A 52 -6.20 0.68 -18.89
CA GLY A 52 -6.59 -0.15 -17.76
C GLY A 52 -5.62 -0.06 -16.58
N LEU A 53 -6.17 -0.28 -15.40
CA LEU A 53 -5.41 -0.47 -14.18
C LEU A 53 -5.34 -1.98 -13.90
N ALA A 54 -4.19 -2.45 -13.41
CA ALA A 54 -4.05 -3.84 -13.04
C ALA A 54 -4.98 -4.16 -11.86
N ILE A 55 -5.63 -5.32 -11.90
CA ILE A 55 -6.41 -5.83 -10.77
C ILE A 55 -5.44 -6.17 -9.64
N GLY A 56 -5.74 -5.71 -8.46
CA GLY A 56 -4.89 -5.84 -7.29
C GLY A 56 -5.50 -6.64 -6.17
N ASP A 57 -4.80 -6.58 -5.10
CA ASP A 57 -5.13 -7.18 -3.84
C ASP A 57 -5.78 -6.11 -2.94
N ASP A 58 -7.06 -6.27 -2.68
CA ASP A 58 -7.88 -5.34 -1.89
C ASP A 58 -7.23 -5.08 -0.52
N LEU A 59 -6.71 -6.12 0.13
CA LEU A 59 -6.06 -5.98 1.43
C LEU A 59 -4.76 -5.17 1.35
N LEU A 60 -3.93 -5.40 0.32
CA LEU A 60 -2.71 -4.63 0.13
C LEU A 60 -3.02 -3.16 -0.12
N THR A 61 -3.99 -2.87 -0.96
CA THR A 61 -4.43 -1.49 -1.26
C THR A 61 -4.96 -0.81 -0.01
N ALA A 62 -5.80 -1.48 0.77
CA ALA A 62 -6.34 -0.96 2.02
C ALA A 62 -5.23 -0.64 3.03
N VAL A 63 -4.24 -1.54 3.19
CA VAL A 63 -3.08 -1.32 4.06
C VAL A 63 -2.24 -0.13 3.57
N LEU A 64 -1.98 -0.03 2.26
CA LEU A 64 -1.21 1.09 1.70
C LEU A 64 -1.91 2.43 1.94
N ILE A 65 -3.21 2.50 1.70
CA ILE A 65 -3.99 3.72 1.96
C ILE A 65 -3.93 4.07 3.45
N SER A 66 -4.15 3.10 4.34
CA SER A 66 -4.12 3.33 5.79
C SER A 66 -2.75 3.79 6.29
N LEU A 67 -1.65 3.26 5.76
CA LEU A 67 -0.31 3.59 6.25
C LEU A 67 0.27 4.88 5.65
N PHE A 68 -0.04 5.16 4.37
CA PHE A 68 0.63 6.23 3.63
C PHE A 68 -0.25 7.44 3.31
N THR A 69 -1.49 7.46 3.82
CA THR A 69 -2.28 8.67 3.96
C THR A 69 -1.91 9.32 5.30
N ASP A 70 -1.75 10.63 5.32
CA ASP A 70 -1.46 11.38 6.54
C ASP A 70 -2.72 11.49 7.40
N ALA A 71 -2.72 10.85 8.58
CA ALA A 71 -3.78 11.04 9.56
C ALA A 71 -3.71 12.43 10.19
N GLN A 72 -4.85 12.96 10.63
CA GLN A 72 -4.90 14.24 11.33
C GLN A 72 -4.10 14.18 12.63
N ALA A 73 -3.24 15.17 12.84
CA ALA A 73 -2.57 15.37 14.12
C ALA A 73 -3.57 15.74 15.21
N GLY A 74 -3.42 15.17 16.40
CA GLY A 74 -4.17 15.58 17.58
C GLY A 74 -3.55 16.81 18.25
N ASP A 75 -4.25 17.37 19.25
CA ASP A 75 -3.83 18.57 19.97
C ASP A 75 -2.47 18.39 20.70
N ASP A 76 -2.14 17.16 21.11
CA ASP A 76 -0.88 16.85 21.80
C ASP A 76 0.26 16.44 20.85
N ASP A 77 0.00 16.34 19.54
CA ASP A 77 1.01 15.97 18.56
C ASP A 77 1.91 17.17 18.19
N VAL A 78 3.21 16.90 18.12
CA VAL A 78 4.19 17.91 17.70
C VAL A 78 4.41 17.84 16.19
N ILE A 79 4.02 18.89 15.48
CA ILE A 79 4.23 19.04 14.03
C ILE A 79 5.63 19.59 13.80
N GLN A 80 6.57 18.71 13.38
CA GLN A 80 8.00 19.04 13.31
C GLN A 80 8.41 19.83 12.07
N ASP A 81 7.54 19.93 11.06
CA ASP A 81 7.84 20.66 9.82
C ASP A 81 7.65 22.18 9.93
N GLY A 82 7.15 22.65 11.06
CA GLY A 82 6.91 24.07 11.33
C GLY A 82 5.73 24.68 10.58
N SER A 83 4.96 23.90 9.85
CA SER A 83 3.77 24.38 9.11
C SER A 83 2.61 24.71 10.03
N GLY A 84 2.48 24.00 11.16
CA GLY A 84 1.30 24.03 12.01
C GLY A 84 0.05 23.43 11.35
N ASP A 85 0.20 22.81 10.17
CA ASP A 85 -0.88 22.13 9.45
C ASP A 85 -1.14 20.75 10.08
N PRO A 86 -2.32 20.51 10.68
CA PRO A 86 -2.65 19.23 11.30
C PRO A 86 -2.83 18.11 10.28
N ARG A 87 -2.84 18.40 8.98
CA ARG A 87 -3.10 17.47 7.88
C ARG A 87 -4.42 16.70 8.08
N GLY A 88 -4.47 15.49 7.57
CA GLY A 88 -5.63 14.62 7.64
C GLY A 88 -6.55 14.74 6.44
N TRP A 89 -7.30 13.69 6.20
CA TRP A 89 -8.26 13.68 5.11
C TRP A 89 -9.62 14.20 5.60
N TRP A 90 -10.18 15.17 4.89
CA TRP A 90 -11.38 15.90 5.28
C TRP A 90 -12.65 15.05 5.36
N ALA A 91 -12.69 13.90 4.64
CA ALA A 91 -13.91 13.10 4.52
C ALA A 91 -14.01 11.98 5.56
N ALA A 92 -12.89 11.51 6.12
CA ALA A 92 -12.87 10.44 7.12
C ALA A 92 -11.57 10.43 7.92
N ALA A 93 -11.62 9.86 9.12
CA ALA A 93 -10.44 9.64 9.96
C ALA A 93 -9.64 8.42 9.45
N ILE A 94 -8.91 8.59 8.36
CA ILE A 94 -8.04 7.55 7.77
C ILE A 94 -6.59 7.98 7.83
N GLY A 95 -5.70 7.00 7.67
CA GLY A 95 -4.28 7.25 7.56
C GLY A 95 -3.50 6.91 8.82
N SER A 96 -2.21 7.23 8.81
CA SER A 96 -1.29 6.98 9.92
C SER A 96 -0.58 8.26 10.38
N LYS A 97 -0.09 8.26 11.61
CA LYS A 97 0.72 9.35 12.17
C LYS A 97 2.22 9.20 11.87
N ILE A 98 2.61 8.28 10.97
CA ILE A 98 4.00 8.06 10.58
C ILE A 98 4.65 9.35 10.06
N TRP A 99 3.90 10.21 9.38
CA TRP A 99 4.39 11.49 8.88
C TRP A 99 4.92 12.41 9.97
N LEU A 100 4.37 12.36 11.19
CA LEU A 100 4.88 13.12 12.35
C LEU A 100 6.26 12.64 12.80
N ARG A 101 6.66 11.40 12.46
CA ARG A 101 7.92 10.79 12.88
C ARG A 101 9.05 10.99 11.87
N THR A 102 8.75 11.35 10.62
CA THR A 102 9.73 11.35 9.51
C THR A 102 10.94 12.24 9.73
N ARG A 103 10.80 13.30 10.55
CA ARG A 103 11.89 14.20 10.95
C ARG A 103 12.49 13.89 12.33
N SER A 104 12.05 12.82 12.98
CA SER A 104 12.61 12.39 14.26
C SER A 104 13.95 11.71 14.06
N LYS A 105 14.82 11.75 15.09
CA LYS A 105 16.09 11.02 15.08
C LYS A 105 15.86 9.52 14.97
N ALA A 106 16.76 8.81 14.31
CA ALA A 106 16.75 7.36 14.19
C ALA A 106 17.13 6.70 15.54
N THR A 107 16.14 6.48 16.38
CA THR A 107 16.31 5.89 17.73
C THR A 107 15.39 4.67 17.90
N PRO A 108 15.66 3.80 18.90
CA PRO A 108 14.72 2.72 19.25
C PRO A 108 13.33 3.23 19.64
N LEU A 109 13.24 4.40 20.28
CA LEU A 109 11.96 5.03 20.62
C LEU A 109 11.17 5.39 19.35
N THR A 110 11.84 5.92 18.34
CA THR A 110 11.20 6.24 17.06
C THR A 110 10.64 4.99 16.39
N LEU A 111 11.36 3.85 16.43
CA LEU A 111 10.84 2.57 15.95
C LEU A 111 9.58 2.15 16.70
N ALA A 112 9.58 2.25 18.02
CA ALA A 112 8.41 1.89 18.85
C ALA A 112 7.20 2.78 18.54
N LEU A 113 7.41 4.09 18.32
CA LEU A 113 6.35 5.01 17.94
C LEU A 113 5.80 4.68 16.55
N VAL A 114 6.66 4.43 15.57
CA VAL A 114 6.23 4.03 14.22
C VAL A 114 5.46 2.71 14.25
N LYS A 115 5.92 1.72 15.03
CA LYS A 115 5.18 0.47 15.24
C LYS A 115 3.76 0.74 15.73
N ASN A 116 3.61 1.55 16.77
CA ASN A 116 2.32 1.92 17.33
C ASN A 116 1.45 2.68 16.31
N ASP A 117 2.03 3.63 15.56
CA ASP A 117 1.31 4.37 14.53
C ASP A 117 0.79 3.45 13.40
N ILE A 118 1.55 2.39 13.05
CA ILE A 118 1.14 1.35 12.09
C ILE A 118 -0.04 0.55 12.65
N GLU A 119 0.09 0.05 13.87
CA GLU A 119 -0.94 -0.79 14.50
C GLU A 119 -2.25 -0.01 14.69
N GLN A 120 -2.17 1.26 15.08
CA GLN A 120 -3.35 2.13 15.18
C GLN A 120 -4.01 2.41 13.83
N ALA A 121 -3.22 2.69 12.79
CA ALA A 121 -3.74 2.95 11.45
C ALA A 121 -4.48 1.74 10.84
N LEU A 122 -4.15 0.54 11.29
CA LEU A 122 -4.73 -0.72 10.80
C LEU A 122 -5.77 -1.33 11.75
N ALA A 123 -6.04 -0.72 12.91
CA ALA A 123 -6.96 -1.26 13.92
C ALA A 123 -8.36 -1.52 13.36
N TRP A 124 -8.81 -0.72 12.43
CA TRP A 124 -10.10 -0.88 11.75
C TRP A 124 -10.26 -2.24 11.05
N LEU A 125 -9.16 -2.86 10.59
CA LEU A 125 -9.22 -4.22 10.01
C LEU A 125 -9.69 -5.27 11.03
N ILE A 126 -9.41 -5.04 12.31
CA ILE A 126 -9.90 -5.90 13.41
C ILE A 126 -11.34 -5.53 13.75
N GLU A 127 -11.67 -4.24 13.79
CA GLU A 127 -13.02 -3.75 14.09
C GLU A 127 -14.05 -4.21 13.05
N ASP A 128 -13.62 -4.30 11.77
CA ASP A 128 -14.46 -4.76 10.64
C ASP A 128 -14.36 -6.28 10.39
N ASP A 129 -13.81 -7.07 11.34
CA ASP A 129 -13.66 -8.53 11.26
C ASP A 129 -12.87 -9.04 10.03
N ILE A 130 -12.08 -8.19 9.38
CA ILE A 130 -11.20 -8.55 8.25
C ILE A 130 -9.95 -9.28 8.75
N ALA A 131 -9.47 -8.90 9.95
CA ALA A 131 -8.33 -9.52 10.60
C ALA A 131 -8.64 -9.90 12.05
N ALA A 132 -8.09 -11.05 12.49
CA ALA A 132 -8.14 -11.46 13.89
C ALA A 132 -7.05 -10.78 14.73
N ALA A 133 -5.91 -10.47 14.11
CA ALA A 133 -4.81 -9.77 14.78
C ALA A 133 -3.88 -9.13 13.75
N ILE A 134 -3.26 -8.03 14.17
CA ILE A 134 -2.24 -7.31 13.41
C ILE A 134 -1.01 -7.16 14.33
N ASP A 135 0.15 -7.42 13.78
CA ASP A 135 1.44 -7.24 14.46
C ASP A 135 2.39 -6.50 13.52
N ALA A 136 3.05 -5.48 14.02
CA ALA A 136 4.02 -4.70 13.26
C ALA A 136 5.42 -4.88 13.84
N GLU A 137 6.38 -5.12 12.96
CA GLU A 137 7.81 -5.17 13.27
C GLU A 137 8.48 -4.00 12.57
N THR A 138 9.31 -3.25 13.27
CA THR A 138 10.03 -2.09 12.73
C THR A 138 11.52 -2.20 13.03
N GLU A 139 12.35 -1.85 12.05
CA GLU A 139 13.80 -1.89 12.18
C GLU A 139 14.48 -0.77 11.38
N TRP A 140 15.70 -0.43 11.75
CA TRP A 140 16.59 0.34 10.89
C TRP A 140 17.37 -0.63 10.00
N THR A 141 16.87 -0.86 8.79
CA THR A 141 17.48 -1.79 7.82
C THR A 141 18.89 -1.32 7.42
N ARG A 142 19.10 -0.02 7.37
CA ARG A 142 20.39 0.67 7.21
C ARG A 142 20.23 2.12 7.67
N PRO A 143 21.34 2.88 7.86
CA PRO A 143 21.25 4.31 8.15
C PRO A 143 20.36 5.02 7.12
N GLY A 144 19.37 5.76 7.59
CA GLY A 144 18.41 6.48 6.74
C GLY A 144 17.32 5.63 6.08
N LEU A 145 17.18 4.35 6.42
CA LEU A 145 16.11 3.53 5.89
C LEU A 145 15.39 2.77 7.02
N LEU A 146 14.15 3.14 7.26
CA LEU A 146 13.27 2.40 8.14
C LEU A 146 12.61 1.27 7.35
N GLY A 147 12.72 0.04 7.84
CA GLY A 147 11.97 -1.11 7.40
C GLY A 147 10.79 -1.38 8.34
N ALA A 148 9.65 -1.70 7.79
CA ALA A 148 8.48 -2.14 8.53
C ALA A 148 7.91 -3.40 7.91
N ARG A 149 7.53 -4.36 8.74
CA ARG A 149 6.84 -5.58 8.36
C ARG A 149 5.53 -5.67 9.11
N VAL A 150 4.43 -5.79 8.38
CA VAL A 150 3.08 -5.94 8.93
C VAL A 150 2.63 -7.38 8.72
N ILE A 151 2.25 -8.05 9.79
CA ILE A 151 1.74 -9.42 9.78
C ILE A 151 0.26 -9.36 10.12
N ILE A 152 -0.58 -9.72 9.16
CA ILE A 152 -2.03 -9.76 9.29
C ILE A 152 -2.44 -11.22 9.43
N ARG A 153 -3.14 -11.55 10.50
CA ARG A 153 -3.75 -12.87 10.74
C ARG A 153 -5.25 -12.76 10.53
N ARG A 154 -5.78 -13.58 9.67
CA ARG A 154 -7.21 -13.64 9.41
C ARG A 154 -7.93 -14.60 10.37
N ASN A 155 -9.24 -14.46 10.46
CA ASN A 155 -10.11 -15.32 11.29
C ASN A 155 -10.08 -16.80 10.86
N ASP A 156 -9.75 -17.09 9.59
CA ASP A 156 -9.56 -18.44 9.06
C ASP A 156 -8.20 -19.07 9.41
N GLY A 157 -7.35 -18.38 10.17
CA GLY A 157 -6.00 -18.79 10.57
C GLY A 157 -4.93 -18.52 9.51
N THR A 158 -5.28 -18.00 8.35
CA THR A 158 -4.28 -17.61 7.34
C THR A 158 -3.47 -16.40 7.79
N ARG A 159 -2.20 -16.34 7.35
CA ARG A 159 -1.30 -15.23 7.66
C ARG A 159 -0.81 -14.59 6.37
N ARG A 160 -0.74 -13.27 6.40
CA ARG A 160 -0.15 -12.49 5.34
C ARG A 160 0.87 -11.51 5.93
N ALA A 161 2.08 -11.53 5.37
CA ALA A 161 3.13 -10.58 5.72
C ALA A 161 3.34 -9.60 4.57
N LEU A 162 3.33 -8.31 4.90
CA LEU A 162 3.59 -7.21 3.98
C LEU A 162 4.81 -6.45 4.49
N ALA A 163 5.79 -6.19 3.61
CA ALA A 163 7.00 -5.48 3.97
C ALA A 163 7.08 -4.14 3.24
N PHE A 164 7.43 -3.10 3.97
CA PHE A 164 7.55 -1.73 3.49
C PHE A 164 8.91 -1.15 3.89
N GLY A 165 9.45 -0.26 3.05
CA GLY A 165 10.63 0.51 3.37
C GLY A 165 10.40 2.00 3.13
N ARG A 166 10.93 2.86 4.00
CA ARG A 166 10.84 4.31 3.87
C ARG A 166 12.20 4.96 4.10
N VAL A 167 12.59 5.84 3.19
CA VAL A 167 13.76 6.69 3.39
C VAL A 167 13.49 7.68 4.53
N TRP A 168 14.44 7.82 5.44
CA TRP A 168 14.34 8.67 6.63
C TRP A 168 15.28 9.86 6.51
N GLU A 169 14.74 11.07 6.67
CA GLU A 169 15.49 12.31 6.36
C GLU A 169 16.55 12.67 7.41
N ASN A 170 16.42 12.18 8.64
CA ASN A 170 17.27 12.55 9.78
C ASN A 170 17.92 11.33 10.46
N ALA A 171 18.41 10.37 9.68
CA ALA A 171 19.09 9.20 10.21
C ALA A 171 20.56 9.47 10.55
#